data_ae4ca30f2183745235bf2c8e47f99b06
#
_entry.id   ae4ca30f2183745235bf2c8e47f99b06
#
_cell.length_a   1.000
_cell.length_b   1.000
_cell.length_c   1.000
_cell.angle_alpha   90.00
_cell.angle_beta   90.00
_cell.angle_gamma   90.00
#
_symmetry.space_group_name_H-M   'P 1'
#
loop_
_entity.id
_entity.type
_entity.pdbx_description
1 polymer ?
#
loop_
_entity_poly.entity_id
_entity_poly.type
_entity_poly.pdbx_seq_one_letter_code
_entity_poly.pdbx_strand_id
1 'polypeptide(L)'
;MLREVSVTRELNVWLVKQVDKLQAPLCQVFVEPFSKPWVLLADPIEAYDIMTRRPDFDRSNFITDGLSPMDNFHARMKTGPQWRTTRAWLQDLMSPTFLNNVVGPVMFDNSMNLIRFWETKTKLANGSAFDVNDDLDHSALDGMLSFVFDRHFEHTALGPQIETISRIAPTSLAVGPRGEVRFPRAPVHEFISALYETVDKIDVVTKAMSPKLAMWFIRQTPSYKRVTAVKRQVVKEQMQGALQRLEATDEPRTAIEHMLVREKKAAEKQDRKADFGNHIMMDEIAGQFIAGLHTTSTTLAWTFIYLTRLQHIQSKLRDALHQACSDAHAEKRVPTLAELTASRVPYLEAVLEETLRLHATSVARQAKRDTEVLGHRIPKGTNVVMIANGPGFHAPAFDVESARRSATAVKSKGWRETSDMRVFDPDRWLVHKAGAAVAEVEFDANAVPQIAFGMGPRSCWGRRMAYLELRLVVCLVVWNFDLLDVSPELADPKASYGIVHRADQCYLRLRGRRTL
;
A
#
# COMPACT_ATOMS: atom_id res chain seq x y z
N MET A 1 -22.50 -11.79 14.23
CA MET A 1 -21.72 -10.73 13.58
C MET A 1 -21.48 -9.55 14.54
N LEU A 2 -22.48 -8.73 14.87
CA LEU A 2 -22.25 -7.48 15.64
C LEU A 2 -21.44 -7.72 16.93
N ARG A 3 -21.78 -8.74 17.72
CA ARG A 3 -21.04 -9.08 18.94
C ARG A 3 -19.59 -9.52 18.67
N GLU A 4 -19.34 -10.29 17.62
CA GLU A 4 -17.99 -10.77 17.29
C GLU A 4 -17.14 -9.65 16.68
N VAL A 5 -17.66 -8.95 15.69
CA VAL A 5 -16.93 -7.86 15.02
C VAL A 5 -16.72 -6.64 15.92
N SER A 6 -17.66 -6.32 16.83
CA SER A 6 -17.48 -5.23 17.79
C SER A 6 -16.36 -5.51 18.81
N VAL A 7 -16.14 -6.78 19.14
CA VAL A 7 -15.09 -7.20 20.07
C VAL A 7 -13.75 -7.36 19.34
N THR A 8 -13.75 -8.06 18.22
CA THR A 8 -12.50 -8.36 17.48
C THR A 8 -12.05 -7.22 16.59
N ARG A 9 -12.96 -6.35 16.15
CA ARG A 9 -12.75 -5.31 15.11
C ARG A 9 -12.25 -5.88 13.76
N GLU A 10 -12.53 -7.17 13.51
CA GLU A 10 -12.00 -7.97 12.41
C GLU A 10 -13.09 -8.35 11.40
N LEU A 11 -13.70 -7.34 10.73
CA LEU A 11 -14.77 -7.60 9.75
C LEU A 11 -14.32 -8.55 8.65
N ASN A 12 -13.12 -8.36 8.09
CA ASN A 12 -12.63 -9.19 6.99
C ASN A 12 -12.47 -10.66 7.39
N VAL A 13 -11.96 -10.92 8.58
CA VAL A 13 -11.86 -12.29 9.15
C VAL A 13 -13.26 -12.90 9.33
N TRP A 14 -14.21 -12.11 9.80
CA TRP A 14 -15.59 -12.58 9.93
C TRP A 14 -16.21 -12.94 8.57
N LEU A 15 -15.98 -12.15 7.52
CA LEU A 15 -16.45 -12.42 6.15
C LEU A 15 -15.91 -13.75 5.63
N VAL A 16 -14.61 -14.00 5.81
CA VAL A 16 -13.97 -15.27 5.40
C VAL A 16 -14.58 -16.46 6.15
N LYS A 17 -14.77 -16.35 7.46
CA LYS A 17 -15.45 -17.39 8.26
C LYS A 17 -16.85 -17.74 7.74
N GLN A 18 -17.59 -16.77 7.16
CA GLN A 18 -18.90 -17.09 6.57
C GLN A 18 -18.75 -17.92 5.27
N VAL A 19 -17.77 -17.61 4.43
CA VAL A 19 -17.47 -18.41 3.24
C VAL A 19 -17.05 -19.83 3.62
N ASP A 20 -16.15 -19.96 4.58
CA ASP A 20 -15.69 -21.26 5.08
C ASP A 20 -16.84 -22.07 5.71
N LYS A 21 -17.74 -21.41 6.45
CA LYS A 21 -18.89 -22.07 7.06
C LYS A 21 -19.93 -22.55 6.05
N LEU A 22 -20.16 -21.76 5.00
CA LEU A 22 -21.18 -22.05 4.00
C LEU A 22 -20.68 -22.94 2.85
N GLN A 23 -19.35 -23.12 2.74
CA GLN A 23 -18.69 -23.94 1.72
C GLN A 23 -19.23 -23.63 0.30
N ALA A 24 -19.34 -22.32 -0.02
CA ALA A 24 -19.89 -21.87 -1.30
C ALA A 24 -19.06 -20.72 -1.89
N PRO A 25 -18.82 -20.72 -3.23
CA PRO A 25 -18.07 -19.67 -3.92
C PRO A 25 -18.80 -18.32 -3.92
N LEU A 26 -20.12 -18.34 -3.72
CA LEU A 26 -20.97 -17.15 -3.62
C LEU A 26 -21.92 -17.34 -2.44
N CYS A 27 -21.88 -16.41 -1.51
CA CYS A 27 -22.80 -16.43 -0.38
C CYS A 27 -23.30 -15.03 -0.01
N GLN A 28 -24.41 -14.98 0.70
CA GLN A 28 -25.09 -13.74 1.10
C GLN A 28 -24.99 -13.54 2.60
N VAL A 29 -24.62 -12.33 3.02
CA VAL A 29 -24.52 -11.97 4.45
C VAL A 29 -25.19 -10.63 4.73
N PHE A 30 -25.78 -10.49 5.92
CA PHE A 30 -26.33 -9.23 6.41
C PHE A 30 -25.32 -8.58 7.36
N VAL A 31 -24.71 -7.48 6.93
CA VAL A 31 -23.68 -6.75 7.68
C VAL A 31 -24.30 -5.64 8.52
N GLU A 32 -25.34 -4.99 8.01
CA GLU A 32 -26.03 -3.88 8.67
C GLU A 32 -27.53 -4.21 8.82
N PRO A 33 -28.16 -3.84 9.93
CA PRO A 33 -29.61 -3.95 10.11
C PRO A 33 -30.34 -3.14 9.02
N PHE A 34 -31.40 -3.69 8.48
CA PHE A 34 -32.28 -3.04 7.47
C PHE A 34 -31.58 -2.62 6.16
N SER A 35 -30.32 -3.02 5.95
CA SER A 35 -29.61 -2.79 4.71
C SER A 35 -29.79 -3.94 3.71
N LYS A 36 -29.44 -3.68 2.44
CA LYS A 36 -29.29 -4.76 1.47
C LYS A 36 -28.18 -5.71 1.90
N PRO A 37 -28.36 -7.02 1.72
CA PRO A 37 -27.30 -7.98 2.00
C PRO A 37 -26.08 -7.72 1.14
N TRP A 38 -24.92 -8.06 1.65
CA TRP A 38 -23.69 -8.16 0.87
C TRP A 38 -23.57 -9.54 0.27
N VAL A 39 -23.01 -9.60 -0.91
CA VAL A 39 -22.66 -10.87 -1.58
C VAL A 39 -21.15 -11.04 -1.43
N LEU A 40 -20.73 -12.15 -0.86
CA LEU A 40 -19.32 -12.54 -0.75
C LEU A 40 -19.00 -13.45 -1.94
N LEU A 41 -17.95 -13.12 -2.66
CA LEU A 41 -17.46 -13.87 -3.81
C LEU A 41 -16.07 -14.42 -3.48
N ALA A 42 -15.95 -15.74 -3.35
CA ALA A 42 -14.71 -16.46 -3.11
C ALA A 42 -14.32 -17.28 -4.35
N ASP A 43 -14.35 -16.64 -5.50
CA ASP A 43 -13.90 -17.19 -6.79
C ASP A 43 -12.98 -16.16 -7.47
N PRO A 44 -11.67 -16.45 -7.59
CA PRO A 44 -10.72 -15.50 -8.19
C PRO A 44 -11.01 -15.17 -9.65
N ILE A 45 -11.52 -16.12 -10.44
CA ILE A 45 -11.77 -15.93 -11.88
C ILE A 45 -12.91 -14.93 -12.08
N GLU A 46 -14.02 -15.11 -11.37
CA GLU A 46 -15.15 -14.20 -11.44
C GLU A 46 -14.85 -12.85 -10.78
N ALA A 47 -14.07 -12.84 -9.69
CA ALA A 47 -13.60 -11.61 -9.07
C ALA A 47 -12.73 -10.78 -10.02
N TYR A 48 -11.81 -11.43 -10.74
CA TYR A 48 -10.99 -10.79 -11.76
C TYR A 48 -11.84 -10.21 -12.88
N ASP A 49 -12.83 -10.96 -13.37
CA ASP A 49 -13.75 -10.53 -14.42
C ASP A 49 -14.56 -9.30 -14.02
N ILE A 50 -15.16 -9.33 -12.81
CA ILE A 50 -15.90 -8.19 -12.25
C ILE A 50 -15.03 -6.92 -12.19
N MET A 51 -13.78 -7.04 -11.81
CA MET A 51 -12.89 -5.88 -11.67
C MET A 51 -12.40 -5.33 -13.00
N THR A 52 -12.26 -6.18 -14.03
CA THR A 52 -11.57 -5.81 -15.29
C THR A 52 -12.51 -5.62 -16.48
N ARG A 53 -13.58 -6.41 -16.58
CA ARG A 53 -14.39 -6.52 -17.80
C ARG A 53 -15.88 -6.18 -17.61
N ARG A 54 -16.36 -6.07 -16.36
CA ARG A 54 -17.77 -5.89 -16.04
C ARG A 54 -18.11 -4.41 -15.76
N PRO A 55 -18.59 -3.64 -16.77
CA PRO A 55 -18.95 -2.22 -16.61
C PRO A 55 -20.24 -2.00 -15.79
N ASP A 56 -21.00 -3.05 -15.55
CA ASP A 56 -22.18 -3.10 -14.67
C ASP A 56 -21.84 -3.02 -13.18
N PHE A 57 -20.55 -3.09 -12.81
CA PHE A 57 -20.05 -2.86 -11.48
C PHE A 57 -19.25 -1.56 -11.38
N ASP A 58 -19.28 -0.92 -10.21
CA ASP A 58 -18.48 0.25 -9.88
C ASP A 58 -18.01 0.18 -8.41
N ARG A 59 -17.25 1.17 -7.97
CA ARG A 59 -16.81 1.26 -6.58
C ARG A 59 -17.99 1.17 -5.62
N SER A 60 -17.85 0.36 -4.60
CA SER A 60 -18.86 0.16 -3.56
C SER A 60 -19.10 1.44 -2.75
N ASN A 61 -20.35 1.69 -2.34
CA ASN A 61 -20.66 2.76 -1.39
C ASN A 61 -19.96 2.55 -0.05
N PHE A 62 -19.78 1.32 0.39
CA PHE A 62 -19.01 1.01 1.59
C PHE A 62 -17.60 1.63 1.53
N ILE A 63 -16.88 1.45 0.41
CA ILE A 63 -15.57 2.04 0.21
C ILE A 63 -15.63 3.57 0.12
N THR A 64 -16.59 4.12 -0.64
CA THR A 64 -16.67 5.58 -0.80
C THR A 64 -17.03 6.30 0.50
N ASP A 65 -17.83 5.67 1.34
CA ASP A 65 -18.24 6.20 2.64
C ASP A 65 -17.14 5.98 3.69
N GLY A 66 -16.47 4.82 3.68
CA GLY A 66 -15.33 4.52 4.55
C GLY A 66 -14.14 5.47 4.35
N LEU A 67 -13.87 5.84 3.09
CA LEU A 67 -12.82 6.80 2.74
C LEU A 67 -13.25 8.27 2.88
N SER A 68 -14.41 8.56 3.49
CA SER A 68 -14.93 9.93 3.56
C SER A 68 -14.04 10.96 4.29
N PRO A 69 -13.12 10.60 5.21
CA PRO A 69 -12.13 11.54 5.74
C PRO A 69 -11.09 12.06 4.71
N MET A 70 -10.98 11.41 3.54
CA MET A 70 -10.14 11.88 2.42
C MET A 70 -10.83 12.91 1.52
N ASP A 71 -11.97 13.42 1.92
CA ASP A 71 -12.78 14.45 1.22
C ASP A 71 -13.01 14.10 -0.27
N ASN A 72 -12.50 14.86 -1.25
CA ASN A 72 -12.72 14.66 -2.68
C ASN A 72 -11.59 13.86 -3.37
N PHE A 73 -10.89 13.01 -2.67
CA PHE A 73 -9.86 12.13 -3.27
C PHE A 73 -10.47 11.16 -4.30
N HIS A 74 -9.80 10.99 -5.45
CA HIS A 74 -10.33 10.19 -6.58
C HIS A 74 -10.68 8.74 -6.21
N ALA A 75 -9.99 8.14 -5.25
CA ALA A 75 -10.27 6.78 -4.82
C ALA A 75 -11.67 6.64 -4.20
N ARG A 76 -12.23 7.71 -3.66
CA ARG A 76 -13.58 7.79 -3.11
C ARG A 76 -14.67 8.01 -4.15
N MET A 77 -14.33 8.56 -5.31
CA MET A 77 -15.32 8.93 -6.33
C MET A 77 -15.87 7.69 -7.05
N LYS A 78 -17.17 7.73 -7.43
CA LYS A 78 -17.74 6.83 -8.42
C LYS A 78 -17.18 7.15 -9.81
N THR A 79 -17.21 6.17 -10.72
CA THR A 79 -16.81 6.37 -12.11
C THR A 79 -17.75 7.36 -12.79
N GLY A 80 -17.20 8.50 -13.24
CA GLY A 80 -18.00 9.59 -13.82
C GLY A 80 -17.11 10.72 -14.33
N PRO A 81 -17.70 11.85 -14.76
CA PRO A 81 -16.96 12.99 -15.28
C PRO A 81 -15.92 13.53 -14.27
N GLN A 82 -16.31 13.78 -13.04
CA GLN A 82 -15.43 14.30 -11.99
C GLN A 82 -14.23 13.38 -11.75
N TRP A 83 -14.46 12.06 -11.63
CA TRP A 83 -13.39 11.09 -11.48
C TRP A 83 -12.41 11.11 -12.67
N ARG A 84 -12.94 11.25 -13.91
CA ARG A 84 -12.10 11.36 -15.10
C ARG A 84 -11.24 12.61 -15.11
N THR A 85 -11.82 13.76 -14.73
CA THR A 85 -11.08 15.02 -14.62
C THR A 85 -9.96 14.93 -13.60
N THR A 86 -10.24 14.44 -12.40
CA THR A 86 -9.23 14.26 -11.34
C THR A 86 -8.12 13.30 -11.79
N ARG A 87 -8.48 12.20 -12.45
CA ARG A 87 -7.49 11.25 -13.01
C ARG A 87 -6.65 11.84 -14.15
N ALA A 88 -7.17 12.79 -14.90
CA ALA A 88 -6.43 13.46 -15.97
C ALA A 88 -5.30 14.36 -15.40
N TRP A 89 -5.49 14.97 -14.23
CA TRP A 89 -4.41 15.73 -13.55
C TRP A 89 -3.21 14.84 -13.19
N LEU A 90 -3.45 13.57 -12.90
CA LEU A 90 -2.44 12.62 -12.44
C LEU A 90 -1.74 11.86 -13.58
N GLN A 91 -2.12 12.09 -14.82
CA GLN A 91 -1.80 11.22 -15.96
C GLN A 91 -0.30 10.97 -16.14
N ASP A 92 0.56 11.98 -15.92
CA ASP A 92 1.99 11.88 -16.16
C ASP A 92 2.77 11.24 -15.01
N LEU A 93 2.23 11.27 -13.80
CA LEU A 93 2.92 10.93 -12.56
C LEU A 93 3.29 9.44 -12.43
N MET A 94 2.68 8.58 -13.22
CA MET A 94 3.01 7.15 -13.28
C MET A 94 3.67 6.75 -14.60
N SER A 95 4.15 7.73 -15.39
CA SER A 95 4.93 7.46 -16.61
C SER A 95 6.32 6.92 -16.22
N PRO A 96 6.92 6.03 -17.03
CA PRO A 96 8.28 5.54 -16.78
C PRO A 96 9.29 6.67 -16.65
N THR A 97 9.21 7.70 -17.49
CA THR A 97 10.12 8.86 -17.47
C THR A 97 10.04 9.60 -16.14
N PHE A 98 8.83 9.90 -15.66
CA PHE A 98 8.65 10.59 -14.39
C PHE A 98 9.10 9.72 -13.21
N LEU A 99 8.75 8.43 -13.21
CA LEU A 99 9.17 7.50 -12.17
C LEU A 99 10.70 7.35 -12.09
N ASN A 100 11.38 7.25 -13.22
CA ASN A 100 12.84 7.06 -13.23
C ASN A 100 13.60 8.36 -12.92
N ASN A 101 13.16 9.50 -13.47
CA ASN A 101 13.94 10.73 -13.42
C ASN A 101 13.60 11.61 -12.21
N VAL A 102 12.41 11.48 -11.63
CA VAL A 102 11.96 12.30 -10.51
C VAL A 102 11.74 11.44 -9.26
N VAL A 103 10.90 10.43 -9.35
CA VAL A 103 10.49 9.64 -8.18
C VAL A 103 11.64 8.76 -7.67
N GLY A 104 12.35 8.08 -8.58
CA GLY A 104 13.43 7.16 -8.23
C GLY A 104 14.53 7.80 -7.38
N PRO A 105 15.12 8.93 -7.81
CA PRO A 105 16.13 9.65 -7.00
C PRO A 105 15.62 10.01 -5.62
N VAL A 106 14.41 10.56 -5.52
CA VAL A 106 13.81 10.98 -4.25
C VAL A 106 13.57 9.78 -3.32
N MET A 107 12.99 8.70 -3.85
CA MET A 107 12.73 7.48 -3.06
C MET A 107 14.03 6.79 -2.64
N PHE A 108 15.07 6.81 -3.47
CA PHE A 108 16.38 6.27 -3.12
C PHE A 108 17.02 7.06 -1.97
N ASP A 109 17.03 8.40 -2.06
CA ASP A 109 17.59 9.25 -1.00
C ASP A 109 16.86 9.05 0.33
N ASN A 110 15.52 8.97 0.31
CA ASN A 110 14.72 8.68 1.51
C ASN A 110 15.00 7.28 2.07
N SER A 111 15.13 6.29 1.20
CA SER A 111 15.49 4.93 1.63
C SER A 111 16.87 4.90 2.28
N MET A 112 17.86 5.64 1.74
CA MET A 112 19.19 5.77 2.34
C MET A 112 19.15 6.49 3.69
N ASN A 113 18.26 7.47 3.89
CA ASN A 113 18.07 8.10 5.20
C ASN A 113 17.53 7.08 6.23
N LEU A 114 16.59 6.21 5.84
CA LEU A 114 16.12 5.12 6.68
C LEU A 114 17.25 4.14 7.03
N ILE A 115 18.11 3.76 6.07
CA ILE A 115 19.27 2.89 6.33
C ILE A 115 20.21 3.51 7.37
N ARG A 116 20.63 4.77 7.19
CA ARG A 116 21.50 5.48 8.14
C ARG A 116 20.85 5.59 9.53
N PHE A 117 19.56 5.82 9.59
CA PHE A 117 18.81 5.86 10.84
C PHE A 117 18.83 4.50 11.53
N TRP A 118 18.60 3.42 10.81
CA TRP A 118 18.65 2.07 11.37
C TRP A 118 20.05 1.60 11.73
N GLU A 119 21.10 2.06 11.05
CA GLU A 119 22.49 1.86 11.48
C GLU A 119 22.74 2.46 12.86
N THR A 120 22.27 3.69 13.08
CA THR A 120 22.38 4.36 14.37
C THR A 120 21.60 3.62 15.45
N LYS A 121 20.33 3.27 15.18
CA LYS A 121 19.51 2.48 16.12
C LYS A 121 20.14 1.10 16.43
N THR A 122 20.68 0.43 15.42
CA THR A 122 21.34 -0.89 15.57
C THR A 122 22.56 -0.81 16.51
N LYS A 123 23.39 0.23 16.34
CA LYS A 123 24.53 0.47 17.24
C LYS A 123 24.08 0.71 18.69
N LEU A 124 23.05 1.55 18.87
CA LEU A 124 22.49 1.88 20.18
C LEU A 124 21.76 0.70 20.82
N ALA A 125 21.05 -0.11 20.04
CA ALA A 125 20.32 -1.28 20.52
C ALA A 125 21.24 -2.43 20.94
N ASN A 126 22.51 -2.41 20.54
CA ASN A 126 23.55 -3.36 20.94
C ASN A 126 23.11 -4.84 20.87
N GLY A 127 22.53 -5.24 19.73
CA GLY A 127 22.06 -6.59 19.47
C GLY A 127 20.67 -6.92 19.99
N SER A 128 19.95 -5.98 20.61
CA SER A 128 18.56 -6.11 20.99
C SER A 128 17.61 -5.78 19.82
N ALA A 129 16.40 -6.32 19.87
CA ALA A 129 15.36 -5.98 18.91
C ALA A 129 14.70 -4.63 19.23
N PHE A 130 14.18 -3.95 18.20
CA PHE A 130 13.39 -2.73 18.34
C PHE A 130 12.25 -2.67 17.30
N ASP A 131 11.17 -1.99 17.63
CA ASP A 131 10.03 -1.81 16.73
C ASP A 131 10.36 -0.78 15.65
N VAL A 132 10.04 -1.12 14.39
CA VAL A 132 10.31 -0.28 13.22
C VAL A 132 9.04 0.22 12.52
N ASN A 133 7.84 -0.07 13.01
CA ASN A 133 6.61 0.34 12.36
C ASN A 133 6.53 1.84 12.10
N ASP A 134 6.83 2.66 13.12
CA ASP A 134 6.81 4.11 12.97
C ASP A 134 7.92 4.61 12.02
N ASP A 135 9.09 3.97 12.05
CA ASP A 135 10.18 4.34 11.14
C ASP A 135 9.79 4.13 9.68
N LEU A 136 9.09 3.02 9.40
CA LEU A 136 8.57 2.72 8.06
C LEU A 136 7.47 3.70 7.66
N ASP A 137 6.56 4.06 8.57
CA ASP A 137 5.55 5.07 8.33
C ASP A 137 6.16 6.44 8.02
N HIS A 138 7.15 6.86 8.83
CA HIS A 138 7.86 8.13 8.62
C HIS A 138 8.61 8.15 7.29
N SER A 139 9.30 7.06 6.95
CA SER A 139 10.03 6.95 5.68
C SER A 139 9.10 6.99 4.48
N ALA A 140 8.00 6.23 4.51
CA ALA A 140 7.01 6.24 3.42
C ALA A 140 6.38 7.63 3.25
N LEU A 141 6.07 8.31 4.35
CA LEU A 141 5.52 9.67 4.28
C LEU A 141 6.53 10.68 3.72
N ASP A 142 7.81 10.62 4.13
CA ASP A 142 8.85 11.52 3.63
C ASP A 142 9.08 11.31 2.12
N GLY A 143 9.01 10.06 1.65
CA GLY A 143 9.00 9.75 0.23
C GLY A 143 7.85 10.44 -0.50
N MET A 144 6.64 10.36 0.05
CA MET A 144 5.47 11.03 -0.51
C MET A 144 5.58 12.57 -0.46
N LEU A 145 6.07 13.14 0.64
CA LEU A 145 6.28 14.59 0.78
C LEU A 145 7.23 15.11 -0.29
N SER A 146 8.35 14.43 -0.48
CA SER A 146 9.35 14.78 -1.48
C SER A 146 8.85 14.60 -2.92
N PHE A 147 8.06 13.56 -3.18
CA PHE A 147 7.43 13.31 -4.49
C PHE A 147 6.37 14.36 -4.85
N VAL A 148 5.52 14.74 -3.88
CA VAL A 148 4.37 15.61 -4.15
C VAL A 148 4.78 17.08 -4.12
N PHE A 149 5.54 17.51 -3.12
CA PHE A 149 5.89 18.91 -2.91
C PHE A 149 7.24 19.28 -3.53
N ASP A 150 8.30 18.74 -3.00
CA ASP A 150 9.70 18.86 -3.46
C ASP A 150 10.61 18.14 -2.46
N ARG A 151 11.81 17.73 -2.91
CA ARG A 151 12.88 17.20 -2.01
C ARG A 151 13.34 18.20 -0.94
N HIS A 152 13.11 19.49 -1.13
CA HIS A 152 13.49 20.57 -0.23
C HIS A 152 12.34 21.01 0.69
N PHE A 153 11.21 20.28 0.71
CA PHE A 153 10.17 20.55 1.69
C PHE A 153 10.73 20.40 3.11
N GLU A 154 10.66 21.48 3.90
CA GLU A 154 11.40 21.63 5.16
C GLU A 154 10.91 20.70 6.29
N HIS A 155 9.70 20.15 6.19
CA HIS A 155 9.11 19.34 7.24
C HIS A 155 9.11 17.86 6.83
N THR A 156 9.96 17.08 7.53
CA THR A 156 10.02 15.62 7.36
C THR A 156 9.53 14.92 8.62
N ALA A 157 9.08 13.67 8.49
CA ALA A 157 8.67 12.85 9.61
C ALA A 157 9.87 12.15 10.28
N LEU A 158 10.83 11.69 9.47
CA LEU A 158 12.02 10.96 9.92
C LEU A 158 13.11 11.89 10.47
N GLY A 159 13.27 13.10 9.94
CA GLY A 159 14.31 14.05 10.34
C GLY A 159 14.36 14.32 11.84
N PRO A 160 13.26 14.73 12.50
CA PRO A 160 13.23 14.92 13.95
C PRO A 160 13.57 13.66 14.74
N GLN A 161 13.24 12.46 14.22
CA GLN A 161 13.59 11.20 14.86
C GLN A 161 15.10 10.95 14.80
N ILE A 162 15.72 11.17 13.63
CA ILE A 162 17.17 11.05 13.43
C ILE A 162 17.90 12.00 14.39
N GLU A 163 17.48 13.24 14.47
CA GLU A 163 18.09 14.24 15.35
C GLU A 163 17.99 13.83 16.83
N THR A 164 16.82 13.36 17.25
CA THR A 164 16.60 12.91 18.63
C THR A 164 17.48 11.72 18.98
N ILE A 165 17.53 10.71 18.12
CA ILE A 165 18.30 9.48 18.34
C ILE A 165 19.81 9.75 18.31
N SER A 166 20.29 10.67 17.49
CA SER A 166 21.71 11.03 17.40
C SER A 166 22.28 11.64 18.70
N ARG A 167 21.41 12.17 19.56
CA ARG A 167 21.80 12.80 20.86
C ARG A 167 21.73 11.83 22.04
N ILE A 168 21.29 10.56 21.83
CA ILE A 168 21.10 9.59 22.90
C ILE A 168 22.42 8.92 23.26
N ALA A 169 22.72 8.86 24.57
CA ALA A 169 23.79 8.00 25.06
C ALA A 169 23.33 6.53 25.11
N PRO A 170 24.18 5.57 24.71
CA PRO A 170 23.79 4.14 24.66
C PRO A 170 23.26 3.58 25.98
N THR A 171 23.74 4.12 27.12
CA THR A 171 23.35 3.68 28.47
C THR A 171 21.99 4.19 28.94
N SER A 172 21.33 5.07 28.17
CA SER A 172 20.08 5.73 28.59
C SER A 172 18.80 5.08 28.00
N LEU A 173 18.96 4.03 27.18
CA LEU A 173 17.81 3.40 26.53
C LEU A 173 17.09 2.44 27.47
N ALA A 174 15.77 2.55 27.50
CA ALA A 174 14.92 1.63 28.24
C ALA A 174 14.85 0.28 27.53
N VAL A 175 15.13 -0.80 28.27
CA VAL A 175 14.91 -2.17 27.80
C VAL A 175 13.54 -2.61 28.31
N GLY A 176 12.69 -3.05 27.40
CA GLY A 176 11.35 -3.55 27.72
C GLY A 176 11.38 -4.98 28.30
N PRO A 177 10.24 -5.47 28.79
CA PRO A 177 10.15 -6.74 29.51
C PRO A 177 10.47 -7.98 28.64
N ARG A 178 10.46 -7.85 27.32
CA ARG A 178 10.77 -8.92 26.35
C ARG A 178 12.21 -8.79 25.80
N GLY A 179 13.03 -7.92 26.39
CA GLY A 179 14.39 -7.63 25.90
C GLY A 179 14.45 -6.69 24.70
N GLU A 180 13.34 -6.10 24.30
CA GLU A 180 13.29 -5.08 23.25
C GLU A 180 13.82 -3.72 23.75
N VAL A 181 14.46 -2.98 22.86
CA VAL A 181 14.85 -1.58 23.13
C VAL A 181 13.75 -0.65 22.63
N ARG A 182 13.40 0.33 23.45
CA ARG A 182 12.43 1.37 23.12
C ARG A 182 13.14 2.70 22.92
N PHE A 183 13.05 3.18 21.71
CA PHE A 183 13.56 4.50 21.35
C PHE A 183 12.52 5.59 21.66
N PRO A 184 12.95 6.77 22.14
CA PRO A 184 12.05 7.91 22.30
C PRO A 184 11.57 8.40 20.93
N ARG A 185 10.38 9.01 20.91
CA ARG A 185 9.78 9.59 19.72
C ARG A 185 9.85 11.11 19.79
N ALA A 186 10.28 11.73 18.71
CA ALA A 186 10.21 13.18 18.55
C ALA A 186 8.84 13.61 18.01
N PRO A 187 8.34 14.79 18.40
CA PRO A 187 7.15 15.36 17.78
C PRO A 187 7.44 15.68 16.30
N VAL A 188 6.42 15.54 15.47
CA VAL A 188 6.47 15.90 14.06
C VAL A 188 5.69 17.20 13.81
N HIS A 189 5.92 17.84 12.67
CA HIS A 189 5.21 19.04 12.27
C HIS A 189 3.69 18.87 12.25
N GLU A 190 2.93 19.94 12.50
CA GLU A 190 1.47 19.89 12.59
C GLU A 190 0.79 19.33 11.33
N PHE A 191 1.31 19.63 10.16
CA PHE A 191 0.82 19.06 8.90
C PHE A 191 0.95 17.54 8.86
N ILE A 192 2.08 17.01 9.27
CA ILE A 192 2.34 15.56 9.35
C ILE A 192 1.39 14.91 10.36
N SER A 193 1.24 15.52 11.54
CA SER A 193 0.26 15.08 12.55
C SER A 193 -1.16 15.06 12.00
N ALA A 194 -1.54 16.06 11.20
CA ALA A 194 -2.87 16.12 10.58
C ALA A 194 -3.11 15.01 9.55
N LEU A 195 -2.06 14.55 8.85
CA LEU A 195 -2.14 13.40 7.95
C LEU A 195 -2.39 12.10 8.73
N TYR A 196 -1.62 11.85 9.81
CA TYR A 196 -1.83 10.70 10.70
C TYR A 196 -3.24 10.71 11.31
N GLU A 197 -3.68 11.84 11.87
CA GLU A 197 -5.03 11.96 12.42
C GLU A 197 -6.13 11.71 11.36
N THR A 198 -5.85 11.99 10.08
CA THR A 198 -6.80 11.67 9.00
C THR A 198 -6.88 10.16 8.77
N VAL A 199 -5.75 9.45 8.82
CA VAL A 199 -5.72 7.99 8.72
C VAL A 199 -6.47 7.33 9.89
N ASP A 200 -6.26 7.81 11.11
CA ASP A 200 -7.00 7.32 12.28
C ASP A 200 -8.52 7.50 12.11
N LYS A 201 -8.94 8.64 11.55
CA LYS A 201 -10.36 8.88 11.27
C LYS A 201 -10.92 7.94 10.19
N ILE A 202 -10.11 7.58 9.18
CA ILE A 202 -10.51 6.57 8.18
C ILE A 202 -10.73 5.21 8.87
N ASP A 203 -9.84 4.82 9.77
CA ASP A 203 -9.99 3.57 10.50
C ASP A 203 -11.26 3.55 11.37
N VAL A 204 -11.54 4.64 12.08
CA VAL A 204 -12.78 4.81 12.85
C VAL A 204 -14.03 4.72 11.96
N VAL A 205 -14.03 5.42 10.82
CA VAL A 205 -15.18 5.46 9.91
C VAL A 205 -15.43 4.11 9.24
N THR A 206 -14.37 3.44 8.79
CA THR A 206 -14.46 2.12 8.13
C THR A 206 -14.97 1.03 9.07
N LYS A 207 -14.64 1.13 10.36
CA LYS A 207 -15.08 0.17 11.39
C LYS A 207 -16.45 0.51 11.99
N ALA A 208 -17.02 1.68 11.66
CA ALA A 208 -18.32 2.09 12.17
C ALA A 208 -19.46 1.30 11.51
N MET A 209 -20.53 1.01 12.29
CA MET A 209 -21.75 0.40 11.76
C MET A 209 -22.42 1.24 10.65
N SER A 210 -22.33 2.55 10.75
CA SER A 210 -22.79 3.49 9.73
C SER A 210 -21.67 4.51 9.45
N PRO A 211 -20.85 4.29 8.41
CA PRO A 211 -19.78 5.21 8.03
C PRO A 211 -20.27 6.65 7.81
N LYS A 212 -21.43 6.83 7.20
CA LYS A 212 -22.02 8.15 6.96
C LYS A 212 -22.34 8.90 8.27
N LEU A 213 -22.96 8.21 9.23
CA LEU A 213 -23.32 8.80 10.50
C LEU A 213 -22.07 9.10 11.34
N ALA A 214 -21.12 8.19 11.37
CA ALA A 214 -19.84 8.41 12.03
C ALA A 214 -19.12 9.64 11.47
N MET A 215 -19.05 9.77 10.14
CA MET A 215 -18.43 10.92 9.50
C MET A 215 -19.18 12.22 9.74
N TRP A 216 -20.52 12.18 9.82
CA TRP A 216 -21.32 13.36 10.17
C TRP A 216 -20.93 13.89 11.55
N PHE A 217 -20.80 13.04 12.56
CA PHE A 217 -20.33 13.42 13.90
C PHE A 217 -18.89 13.93 13.89
N ILE A 218 -17.98 13.22 13.22
CA ILE A 218 -16.57 13.58 13.12
C ILE A 218 -16.41 15.00 12.56
N ARG A 219 -17.16 15.36 11.52
CA ARG A 219 -17.13 16.70 10.91
C ARG A 219 -17.51 17.84 11.85
N GLN A 220 -18.27 17.58 12.91
CA GLN A 220 -18.62 18.57 13.92
C GLN A 220 -17.48 18.84 14.90
N THR A 221 -16.53 17.92 15.04
CA THR A 221 -15.46 18.01 16.03
C THR A 221 -14.45 19.12 15.71
N PRO A 222 -13.95 19.86 16.74
CA PRO A 222 -12.87 20.84 16.55
C PRO A 222 -11.61 20.22 15.93
N SER A 223 -11.25 18.98 16.33
CA SER A 223 -10.10 18.26 15.77
C SER A 223 -10.23 18.10 14.25
N TYR A 224 -11.38 17.65 13.73
CA TYR A 224 -11.55 17.48 12.29
C TYR A 224 -11.44 18.82 11.54
N LYS A 225 -12.03 19.89 12.08
CA LYS A 225 -11.97 21.23 11.49
C LYS A 225 -10.54 21.75 11.43
N ARG A 226 -9.78 21.60 12.53
CA ARG A 226 -8.34 21.94 12.60
C ARG A 226 -7.52 21.15 11.57
N VAL A 227 -7.63 19.82 11.58
CA VAL A 227 -6.91 18.93 10.65
C VAL A 227 -7.18 19.31 9.19
N THR A 228 -8.43 19.60 8.84
CA THR A 228 -8.80 20.01 7.48
C THR A 228 -8.22 21.37 7.12
N ALA A 229 -8.25 22.34 8.06
CA ALA A 229 -7.69 23.67 7.85
C ALA A 229 -6.18 23.60 7.63
N VAL A 230 -5.44 22.89 8.48
CA VAL A 230 -3.96 22.71 8.37
C VAL A 230 -3.59 22.06 7.04
N LYS A 231 -4.25 20.97 6.68
CA LYS A 231 -3.99 20.31 5.39
C LYS A 231 -4.19 21.25 4.20
N ARG A 232 -5.30 21.97 4.17
CA ARG A 232 -5.61 22.87 3.06
C ARG A 232 -4.69 24.08 3.00
N GLN A 233 -4.28 24.62 4.14
CA GLN A 233 -3.35 25.74 4.19
C GLN A 233 -2.01 25.35 3.60
N VAL A 234 -1.38 24.28 4.11
CA VAL A 234 -0.06 23.86 3.62
C VAL A 234 -0.12 23.48 2.13
N VAL A 235 -1.13 22.72 1.70
CA VAL A 235 -1.28 22.38 0.28
C VAL A 235 -1.44 23.64 -0.58
N LYS A 236 -2.21 24.64 -0.14
CA LYS A 236 -2.37 25.91 -0.86
C LYS A 236 -1.05 26.67 -0.98
N GLU A 237 -0.27 26.76 0.10
CA GLU A 237 1.05 27.40 0.12
C GLU A 237 2.00 26.71 -0.86
N GLN A 238 2.04 25.38 -0.83
CA GLN A 238 2.88 24.60 -1.74
C GLN A 238 2.43 24.75 -3.21
N MET A 239 1.14 24.82 -3.49
CA MET A 239 0.62 25.11 -4.83
C MET A 239 1.02 26.51 -5.32
N GLN A 240 0.99 27.52 -4.45
CA GLN A 240 1.44 28.87 -4.79
C GLN A 240 2.94 28.90 -5.10
N GLY A 241 3.77 28.24 -4.29
CA GLY A 241 5.20 28.10 -4.58
C GLY A 241 5.48 27.33 -5.88
N ALA A 242 4.70 26.29 -6.17
CA ALA A 242 4.81 25.54 -7.43
C ALA A 242 4.45 26.39 -8.65
N LEU A 243 3.43 27.23 -8.57
CA LEU A 243 3.10 28.18 -9.65
C LEU A 243 4.24 29.16 -9.92
N GLN A 244 4.85 29.73 -8.86
CA GLN A 244 6.00 30.63 -9.00
C GLN A 244 7.21 29.94 -9.66
N ARG A 245 7.49 28.68 -9.29
CA ARG A 245 8.57 27.89 -9.91
C ARG A 245 8.27 27.61 -11.39
N LEU A 246 7.04 27.28 -11.74
CA LEU A 246 6.62 27.06 -13.13
C LEU A 246 6.73 28.33 -14.00
N GLU A 247 6.46 29.51 -13.42
CA GLU A 247 6.68 30.80 -14.12
C GLU A 247 8.16 31.06 -14.41
N ALA A 248 9.07 30.55 -13.56
CA ALA A 248 10.50 30.75 -13.72
C ALA A 248 11.18 29.74 -14.66
N THR A 249 10.71 28.48 -14.73
CA THR A 249 11.42 27.40 -15.44
C THR A 249 10.60 26.72 -16.56
N ASP A 250 9.28 26.87 -16.56
CA ASP A 250 8.31 26.19 -17.45
C ASP A 250 8.42 24.63 -17.48
N GLU A 251 9.25 24.05 -16.62
CA GLU A 251 9.47 22.60 -16.53
C GLU A 251 8.95 22.04 -15.19
N PRO A 252 7.91 21.20 -15.20
CA PRO A 252 7.38 20.59 -13.99
C PRO A 252 8.31 19.49 -13.46
N ARG A 253 8.64 19.57 -12.16
CA ARG A 253 9.55 18.64 -11.44
C ARG A 253 8.90 17.88 -10.31
N THR A 254 7.71 18.30 -9.86
CA THR A 254 6.98 17.70 -8.75
C THR A 254 5.58 17.28 -9.16
N ALA A 255 4.93 16.44 -8.36
CA ALA A 255 3.56 16.01 -8.66
C ALA A 255 2.60 17.20 -8.74
N ILE A 256 2.70 18.16 -7.81
CA ILE A 256 1.88 19.37 -7.85
C ILE A 256 2.09 20.15 -9.16
N GLU A 257 3.31 20.37 -9.55
CA GLU A 257 3.64 21.14 -10.79
C GLU A 257 3.05 20.46 -12.04
N HIS A 258 3.19 19.14 -12.15
CA HIS A 258 2.55 18.38 -13.22
C HIS A 258 1.01 18.50 -13.20
N MET A 259 0.38 18.46 -12.03
CA MET A 259 -1.07 18.63 -11.89
C MET A 259 -1.52 20.04 -12.34
N LEU A 260 -0.78 21.08 -11.95
CA LEU A 260 -1.04 22.46 -12.34
C LEU A 260 -0.89 22.67 -13.87
N VAL A 261 0.15 22.12 -14.47
CA VAL A 261 0.34 22.15 -15.93
C VAL A 261 -0.80 21.42 -16.65
N ARG A 262 -1.26 20.29 -16.13
CA ARG A 262 -2.40 19.56 -16.69
C ARG A 262 -3.71 20.32 -16.60
N GLU A 263 -3.96 21.02 -15.49
CA GLU A 263 -5.13 21.89 -15.34
C GLU A 263 -5.06 23.05 -16.35
N LYS A 264 -3.91 23.73 -16.48
CA LYS A 264 -3.70 24.79 -17.45
C LYS A 264 -4.03 24.31 -18.88
N LYS A 265 -3.45 23.19 -19.32
CA LYS A 265 -3.72 22.61 -20.65
C LYS A 265 -5.18 22.21 -20.85
N ALA A 266 -5.83 21.68 -19.81
CA ALA A 266 -7.24 21.31 -19.86
C ALA A 266 -8.16 22.54 -19.96
N ALA A 267 -7.81 23.61 -19.26
CA ALA A 267 -8.52 24.89 -19.29
C ALA A 267 -8.41 25.56 -20.68
N GLU A 268 -7.21 25.64 -21.22
CA GLU A 268 -6.95 26.15 -22.57
C GLU A 268 -7.76 25.41 -23.64
N LYS A 269 -7.76 24.07 -23.58
CA LYS A 269 -8.53 23.22 -24.51
C LYS A 269 -10.05 23.44 -24.42
N GLN A 270 -10.54 23.87 -23.26
CA GLN A 270 -11.97 24.10 -22.97
C GLN A 270 -12.35 25.58 -23.07
N ASP A 271 -11.46 26.44 -23.50
CA ASP A 271 -11.63 27.91 -23.55
C ASP A 271 -12.17 28.48 -22.23
N ARG A 272 -11.57 28.06 -21.12
CA ARG A 272 -11.88 28.52 -19.76
C ARG A 272 -10.62 28.95 -19.01
N LYS A 273 -10.79 29.71 -17.96
CA LYS A 273 -9.69 30.01 -17.03
C LYS A 273 -9.32 28.77 -16.21
N ALA A 274 -8.01 28.55 -16.01
CA ALA A 274 -7.53 27.52 -15.09
C ALA A 274 -7.94 27.83 -13.65
N ASP A 275 -8.41 26.81 -12.92
CA ASP A 275 -8.87 26.93 -11.53
C ASP A 275 -7.88 26.26 -10.58
N PHE A 276 -6.81 26.97 -10.23
CA PHE A 276 -5.82 26.53 -9.25
C PHE A 276 -6.31 26.65 -7.78
N GLY A 277 -7.44 27.32 -7.54
CA GLY A 277 -8.10 27.38 -6.23
C GLY A 277 -9.05 26.21 -5.96
N ASN A 278 -9.16 25.25 -6.86
CA ASN A 278 -10.10 24.15 -6.79
C ASN A 278 -9.84 23.25 -5.58
N HIS A 279 -10.82 23.21 -4.66
CA HIS A 279 -10.71 22.39 -3.45
C HIS A 279 -10.60 20.88 -3.75
N ILE A 280 -11.13 20.41 -4.89
CA ILE A 280 -10.98 19.00 -5.30
C ILE A 280 -9.52 18.66 -5.60
N MET A 281 -8.80 19.60 -6.25
CA MET A 281 -7.37 19.44 -6.49
C MET A 281 -6.56 19.44 -5.20
N MET A 282 -6.90 20.33 -4.24
CA MET A 282 -6.27 20.35 -2.92
C MET A 282 -6.50 19.04 -2.15
N ASP A 283 -7.74 18.54 -2.15
CA ASP A 283 -8.10 17.28 -1.51
C ASP A 283 -7.43 16.09 -2.21
N GLU A 284 -7.26 16.14 -3.53
CA GLU A 284 -6.51 15.13 -4.29
C GLU A 284 -5.03 15.10 -3.90
N ILE A 285 -4.38 16.26 -3.79
CA ILE A 285 -2.98 16.38 -3.34
C ILE A 285 -2.83 15.83 -1.92
N ALA A 286 -3.67 16.26 -0.98
CA ALA A 286 -3.64 15.77 0.40
C ALA A 286 -3.92 14.26 0.48
N GLY A 287 -4.81 13.75 -0.37
CA GLY A 287 -5.14 12.33 -0.45
C GLY A 287 -3.99 11.43 -0.89
N GLN A 288 -3.04 11.94 -1.69
CA GLN A 288 -1.87 11.17 -2.11
C GLN A 288 -0.97 10.79 -0.94
N PHE A 289 -0.73 11.72 0.00
CA PHE A 289 0.05 11.42 1.21
C PHE A 289 -0.60 10.32 2.05
N ILE A 290 -1.91 10.43 2.26
CA ILE A 290 -2.68 9.47 3.05
C ILE A 290 -2.68 8.10 2.38
N ALA A 291 -2.79 8.05 1.06
CA ALA A 291 -2.79 6.80 0.30
C ALA A 291 -1.42 6.10 0.30
N GLY A 292 -0.32 6.86 0.27
CA GLY A 292 1.04 6.32 0.25
C GLY A 292 1.56 5.88 1.63
N LEU A 293 1.08 6.51 2.71
CA LEU A 293 1.61 6.33 4.06
C LEU A 293 1.54 4.87 4.54
N HIS A 294 0.38 4.39 4.93
CA HIS A 294 0.26 3.09 5.59
C HIS A 294 0.25 1.89 4.64
N THR A 295 0.02 2.10 3.35
CA THR A 295 -0.03 0.98 2.38
C THR A 295 1.35 0.40 2.13
N THR A 296 2.34 1.26 1.87
CA THR A 296 3.71 0.84 1.61
C THR A 296 4.40 0.37 2.89
N SER A 297 4.31 1.14 3.99
CA SER A 297 4.92 0.78 5.26
C SER A 297 4.42 -0.55 5.81
N THR A 298 3.13 -0.84 5.70
CA THR A 298 2.53 -2.12 6.10
C THR A 298 3.09 -3.29 5.27
N THR A 299 3.24 -3.11 3.95
CA THR A 299 3.82 -4.15 3.09
C THR A 299 5.29 -4.40 3.44
N LEU A 300 6.06 -3.34 3.70
CA LEU A 300 7.45 -3.45 4.16
C LEU A 300 7.55 -4.16 5.51
N ALA A 301 6.70 -3.80 6.48
CA ALA A 301 6.67 -4.45 7.78
C ALA A 301 6.46 -5.97 7.67
N TRP A 302 5.46 -6.41 6.91
CA TRP A 302 5.21 -7.83 6.67
C TRP A 302 6.36 -8.50 5.94
N THR A 303 6.93 -7.85 4.93
CA THR A 303 8.11 -8.37 4.22
C THR A 303 9.27 -8.63 5.19
N PHE A 304 9.57 -7.67 6.07
CA PHE A 304 10.66 -7.81 7.04
C PHE A 304 10.35 -8.84 8.13
N ILE A 305 9.10 -8.96 8.58
CA ILE A 305 8.68 -10.03 9.48
C ILE A 305 8.94 -11.41 8.85
N TYR A 306 8.59 -11.61 7.58
CA TYR A 306 8.88 -12.87 6.89
C TYR A 306 10.38 -13.10 6.72
N LEU A 307 11.15 -12.10 6.29
CA LEU A 307 12.59 -12.22 6.11
C LEU A 307 13.33 -12.47 7.44
N THR A 308 12.83 -11.94 8.56
CA THR A 308 13.36 -12.24 9.90
C THR A 308 13.10 -13.69 10.30
N ARG A 309 11.91 -14.22 10.02
CA ARG A 309 11.49 -15.58 10.41
C ARG A 309 12.04 -16.66 9.47
N LEU A 310 12.20 -16.35 8.20
CA LEU A 310 12.55 -17.30 7.13
C LEU A 310 13.96 -16.99 6.59
N GLN A 311 14.97 -17.32 7.38
CA GLN A 311 16.37 -16.98 7.11
C GLN A 311 16.87 -17.51 5.75
N HIS A 312 16.37 -18.67 5.28
CA HIS A 312 16.70 -19.21 3.98
C HIS A 312 16.19 -18.35 2.83
N ILE A 313 15.01 -17.74 2.97
CA ILE A 313 14.44 -16.78 1.98
C ILE A 313 15.24 -15.48 1.97
N GLN A 314 15.61 -14.98 3.15
CA GLN A 314 16.48 -13.80 3.26
C GLN A 314 17.83 -14.04 2.57
N SER A 315 18.46 -15.21 2.81
CA SER A 315 19.74 -15.56 2.18
C SER A 315 19.60 -15.64 0.66
N LYS A 316 18.60 -16.36 0.16
CA LYS A 316 18.34 -16.50 -1.27
C LYS A 316 18.08 -15.15 -1.95
N LEU A 317 17.32 -14.26 -1.29
CA LEU A 317 17.10 -12.91 -1.80
C LEU A 317 18.41 -12.11 -1.86
N ARG A 318 19.23 -12.20 -0.82
CA ARG A 318 20.53 -11.52 -0.78
C ARG A 318 21.47 -12.01 -1.88
N ASP A 319 21.56 -13.31 -2.08
CA ASP A 319 22.40 -13.88 -3.13
C ASP A 319 21.95 -13.42 -4.52
N ALA A 320 20.63 -13.36 -4.75
CA ALA A 320 20.07 -12.82 -5.98
C ALA A 320 20.40 -11.34 -6.18
N LEU A 321 20.38 -10.53 -5.11
CA LEU A 321 20.77 -9.11 -5.15
C LEU A 321 22.27 -8.95 -5.41
N HIS A 322 23.15 -9.73 -4.77
CA HIS A 322 24.59 -9.71 -5.02
C HIS A 322 24.94 -10.09 -6.44
N GLN A 323 24.24 -11.07 -7.01
CA GLN A 323 24.42 -11.46 -8.41
C GLN A 323 23.96 -10.36 -9.36
N ALA A 324 22.81 -9.72 -9.09
CA ALA A 324 22.22 -8.69 -9.94
C ALA A 324 23.00 -7.36 -9.89
N CYS A 325 23.63 -7.05 -8.75
CA CYS A 325 24.47 -5.86 -8.54
C CYS A 325 25.93 -6.29 -8.28
N SER A 326 26.50 -7.12 -9.17
CA SER A 326 27.83 -7.75 -9.02
C SER A 326 28.96 -6.75 -8.79
N ASP A 327 28.95 -5.61 -9.48
CA ASP A 327 29.97 -4.59 -9.37
C ASP A 327 29.95 -3.94 -7.97
N ALA A 328 28.77 -3.55 -7.49
CA ALA A 328 28.60 -3.00 -6.15
C ALA A 328 29.05 -4.03 -5.08
N HIS A 329 28.74 -5.33 -5.30
CA HIS A 329 29.15 -6.39 -4.41
C HIS A 329 30.67 -6.60 -4.40
N ALA A 330 31.31 -6.63 -5.57
CA ALA A 330 32.76 -6.77 -5.70
C ALA A 330 33.52 -5.59 -5.09
N GLU A 331 33.00 -4.37 -5.27
CA GLU A 331 33.54 -3.14 -4.73
C GLU A 331 33.19 -2.90 -3.25
N LYS A 332 32.37 -3.76 -2.65
CA LYS A 332 31.89 -3.67 -1.25
C LYS A 332 31.21 -2.33 -0.92
N ARG A 333 30.43 -1.81 -1.85
CA ARG A 333 29.63 -0.59 -1.69
C ARG A 333 28.13 -0.86 -1.80
N VAL A 334 27.34 0.13 -1.42
CA VAL A 334 25.90 0.12 -1.64
C VAL A 334 25.63 0.29 -3.14
N PRO A 335 24.68 -0.46 -3.73
CA PRO A 335 24.29 -0.28 -5.12
C PRO A 335 23.71 1.12 -5.35
N THR A 336 24.01 1.70 -6.49
CA THR A 336 23.42 2.96 -6.93
C THR A 336 21.96 2.76 -7.38
N LEU A 337 21.20 3.85 -7.46
CA LEU A 337 19.84 3.81 -8.02
C LEU A 337 19.83 3.19 -9.43
N ALA A 338 20.81 3.56 -10.26
CA ALA A 338 20.90 3.05 -11.63
C ALA A 338 21.09 1.53 -11.66
N GLU A 339 21.94 0.97 -10.81
CA GLU A 339 22.13 -0.48 -10.69
C GLU A 339 20.85 -1.16 -10.20
N LEU A 340 20.18 -0.62 -9.17
CA LEU A 340 18.94 -1.21 -8.64
C LEU A 340 17.77 -1.16 -9.63
N THR A 341 17.69 -0.11 -10.45
CA THR A 341 16.58 0.03 -11.41
C THR A 341 16.85 -0.69 -12.74
N ALA A 342 18.10 -0.85 -13.13
CA ALA A 342 18.49 -1.61 -14.32
C ALA A 342 18.44 -3.12 -14.09
N SER A 343 18.66 -3.57 -12.85
CA SER A 343 18.73 -4.99 -12.51
C SER A 343 17.34 -5.61 -12.41
N ARG A 344 17.18 -6.77 -13.05
CA ARG A 344 16.00 -7.63 -12.83
C ARG A 344 16.33 -8.65 -11.77
N VAL A 345 15.58 -8.65 -10.68
CA VAL A 345 15.73 -9.61 -9.58
C VAL A 345 14.41 -10.38 -9.42
N PRO A 346 14.19 -11.48 -10.19
CA PRO A 346 12.93 -12.22 -10.16
C PRO A 346 12.50 -12.65 -8.75
N TYR A 347 13.48 -13.02 -7.91
CA TYR A 347 13.21 -13.44 -6.54
C TYR A 347 12.72 -12.29 -5.63
N LEU A 348 13.18 -11.06 -5.87
CA LEU A 348 12.65 -9.88 -5.15
C LEU A 348 11.17 -9.64 -5.50
N GLU A 349 10.84 -9.70 -6.79
CA GLU A 349 9.44 -9.57 -7.24
C GLU A 349 8.57 -10.65 -6.58
N ALA A 350 9.07 -11.89 -6.56
CA ALA A 350 8.39 -13.02 -5.94
C ALA A 350 8.16 -12.82 -4.43
N VAL A 351 9.14 -12.32 -3.69
CA VAL A 351 9.01 -11.99 -2.26
C VAL A 351 7.96 -10.91 -2.02
N LEU A 352 7.97 -9.85 -2.83
CA LEU A 352 6.99 -8.75 -2.71
C LEU A 352 5.57 -9.20 -3.05
N GLU A 353 5.39 -9.95 -4.15
CA GLU A 353 4.07 -10.44 -4.56
C GLU A 353 3.50 -11.45 -3.55
N GLU A 354 4.32 -12.30 -2.96
CA GLU A 354 3.87 -13.23 -1.93
C GLU A 354 3.46 -12.51 -0.65
N THR A 355 4.20 -11.47 -0.25
CA THR A 355 3.79 -10.59 0.85
C THR A 355 2.43 -9.95 0.56
N LEU A 356 2.28 -9.36 -0.63
CA LEU A 356 1.04 -8.69 -1.04
C LEU A 356 -0.14 -9.67 -1.11
N ARG A 357 0.08 -10.90 -1.60
CA ARG A 357 -0.95 -11.94 -1.69
C ARG A 357 -1.47 -12.34 -0.32
N LEU A 358 -0.58 -12.60 0.63
CA LEU A 358 -0.94 -13.06 1.98
C LEU A 358 -1.58 -11.96 2.85
N HIS A 359 -1.33 -10.70 2.53
CA HIS A 359 -1.85 -9.56 3.30
C HIS A 359 -2.83 -8.69 2.51
N ALA A 360 -3.35 -9.20 1.39
CA ALA A 360 -4.38 -8.52 0.63
C ALA A 360 -5.66 -8.34 1.45
N THR A 361 -6.31 -7.20 1.30
CA THR A 361 -7.65 -6.97 1.84
C THR A 361 -8.71 -7.19 0.76
N SER A 362 -9.91 -7.61 1.17
CA SER A 362 -11.02 -7.85 0.25
C SER A 362 -11.44 -6.59 -0.51
N VAL A 363 -11.78 -6.73 -1.77
CA VAL A 363 -12.18 -5.63 -2.66
C VAL A 363 -13.69 -5.62 -2.85
N ALA A 364 -14.34 -4.48 -2.64
CA ALA A 364 -15.77 -4.35 -2.83
C ALA A 364 -16.13 -3.58 -4.11
N ARG A 365 -17.12 -4.10 -4.84
CA ARG A 365 -17.80 -3.44 -5.96
C ARG A 365 -19.31 -3.40 -5.70
N GLN A 366 -20.02 -2.50 -6.38
CA GLN A 366 -21.46 -2.37 -6.28
C GLN A 366 -22.10 -2.50 -7.66
N ALA A 367 -23.13 -3.32 -7.77
CA ALA A 367 -23.92 -3.47 -8.99
C ALA A 367 -24.64 -2.16 -9.35
N LYS A 368 -24.43 -1.64 -10.56
CA LYS A 368 -25.07 -0.39 -11.07
C LYS A 368 -26.47 -0.65 -11.63
N ARG A 369 -26.77 -1.87 -11.99
CA ARG A 369 -28.04 -2.38 -12.50
C ARG A 369 -28.25 -3.82 -12.01
N ASP A 370 -29.42 -4.37 -12.22
CA ASP A 370 -29.65 -5.80 -12.04
C ASP A 370 -28.70 -6.56 -12.95
N THR A 371 -28.03 -7.56 -12.42
CA THR A 371 -27.01 -8.35 -13.12
C THR A 371 -26.93 -9.75 -12.50
N GLU A 372 -25.96 -10.54 -12.94
CA GLU A 372 -25.77 -11.92 -12.49
C GLU A 372 -24.30 -12.20 -12.15
N VAL A 373 -24.05 -13.04 -11.15
CA VAL A 373 -22.75 -13.57 -10.77
C VAL A 373 -22.92 -15.05 -10.44
N LEU A 374 -22.15 -15.91 -11.09
CA LEU A 374 -22.18 -17.37 -10.93
C LEU A 374 -23.61 -17.95 -11.00
N GLY A 375 -24.43 -17.51 -11.98
CA GLY A 375 -25.79 -17.96 -12.18
C GLY A 375 -26.82 -17.42 -11.17
N HIS A 376 -26.42 -16.48 -10.30
CA HIS A 376 -27.32 -15.87 -9.31
C HIS A 376 -27.61 -14.41 -9.63
N ARG A 377 -28.89 -14.03 -9.56
CA ARG A 377 -29.32 -12.63 -9.74
C ARG A 377 -28.75 -11.74 -8.65
N ILE A 378 -28.11 -10.65 -9.06
CA ILE A 378 -27.58 -9.59 -8.20
C ILE A 378 -28.36 -8.30 -8.45
N PRO A 379 -29.25 -7.89 -7.55
CA PRO A 379 -30.03 -6.67 -7.70
C PRO A 379 -29.17 -5.41 -7.73
N LYS A 380 -29.60 -4.39 -8.45
CA LYS A 380 -28.98 -3.06 -8.44
C LYS A 380 -28.72 -2.56 -7.02
N GLY A 381 -27.52 -2.04 -6.77
CA GLY A 381 -27.09 -1.49 -5.50
C GLY A 381 -26.53 -2.51 -4.50
N THR A 382 -26.52 -3.80 -4.84
CA THR A 382 -25.90 -4.86 -4.03
C THR A 382 -24.39 -4.71 -4.03
N ASN A 383 -23.76 -4.75 -2.85
CA ASN A 383 -22.31 -4.84 -2.72
C ASN A 383 -21.85 -6.29 -2.93
N VAL A 384 -20.91 -6.48 -3.85
CA VAL A 384 -20.20 -7.74 -4.06
C VAL A 384 -18.77 -7.56 -3.53
N VAL A 385 -18.40 -8.36 -2.54
CA VAL A 385 -17.10 -8.34 -1.87
C VAL A 385 -16.30 -9.53 -2.35
N MET A 386 -15.26 -9.28 -3.12
CA MET A 386 -14.29 -10.26 -3.56
C MET A 386 -13.34 -10.55 -2.40
N ILE A 387 -13.40 -11.77 -1.88
CA ILE A 387 -12.61 -12.22 -0.73
C ILE A 387 -11.17 -12.48 -1.16
N ALA A 388 -10.20 -11.80 -0.55
CA ALA A 388 -8.79 -11.87 -0.93
C ALA A 388 -7.96 -12.86 -0.09
N ASN A 389 -8.48 -13.33 1.04
CA ASN A 389 -7.76 -14.16 2.02
C ASN A 389 -8.54 -15.43 2.40
N GLY A 390 -9.38 -15.90 1.51
CA GLY A 390 -10.17 -17.14 1.63
C GLY A 390 -9.86 -18.14 0.52
N PRO A 391 -10.84 -19.02 0.20
CA PRO A 391 -10.71 -19.97 -0.88
C PRO A 391 -10.33 -19.31 -2.21
N GLY A 392 -9.46 -19.96 -2.96
CA GLY A 392 -8.89 -19.46 -4.20
C GLY A 392 -7.64 -18.57 -4.02
N PHE A 393 -7.39 -18.01 -2.81
CA PHE A 393 -6.23 -17.18 -2.50
C PHE A 393 -5.34 -17.78 -1.42
N HIS A 394 -5.92 -18.27 -0.31
CA HIS A 394 -5.21 -18.87 0.82
C HIS A 394 -5.55 -20.35 1.05
N ALA A 395 -6.50 -20.88 0.28
CA ALA A 395 -6.92 -22.26 0.28
C ALA A 395 -7.32 -22.66 -1.14
N PRO A 396 -7.48 -23.94 -1.47
CA PRO A 396 -7.97 -24.38 -2.77
C PRO A 396 -9.24 -23.64 -3.19
N ALA A 397 -9.36 -23.33 -4.47
CA ALA A 397 -10.57 -22.72 -5.02
C ALA A 397 -11.74 -23.69 -4.98
N PHE A 398 -12.96 -23.14 -4.91
CA PHE A 398 -14.16 -23.95 -5.15
C PHE A 398 -14.23 -24.41 -6.60
N ASP A 399 -14.71 -25.62 -6.81
CA ASP A 399 -15.07 -26.07 -8.17
C ASP A 399 -16.36 -25.37 -8.62
N VAL A 400 -16.27 -24.63 -9.71
CA VAL A 400 -17.38 -23.87 -10.28
C VAL A 400 -17.59 -24.28 -11.74
N GLU A 401 -18.75 -24.84 -12.02
CA GLU A 401 -19.13 -25.22 -13.38
C GLU A 401 -19.00 -24.04 -14.35
N SER A 402 -18.38 -24.27 -15.50
CA SER A 402 -18.16 -23.24 -16.52
C SER A 402 -19.45 -22.59 -17.01
N ALA A 403 -20.56 -23.35 -17.05
CA ALA A 403 -21.88 -22.86 -17.44
C ALA A 403 -22.45 -21.79 -16.49
N ARG A 404 -21.99 -21.74 -15.25
CA ARG A 404 -22.39 -20.73 -14.24
C ARG A 404 -21.58 -19.45 -14.33
N ARG A 405 -20.44 -19.47 -15.01
CA ARG A 405 -19.55 -18.30 -15.13
C ARG A 405 -20.08 -17.31 -16.15
N SER A 406 -19.72 -16.03 -15.97
CA SER A 406 -19.98 -15.02 -17.00
C SER A 406 -19.26 -15.37 -18.31
N ALA A 407 -19.80 -14.98 -19.45
CA ALA A 407 -19.21 -15.24 -20.76
C ALA A 407 -17.79 -14.67 -20.93
N THR A 408 -17.47 -13.62 -20.17
CA THR A 408 -16.14 -13.00 -20.13
C THR A 408 -15.19 -13.73 -19.18
N ALA A 409 -15.68 -14.28 -18.08
CA ALA A 409 -14.91 -15.06 -17.11
C ALA A 409 -14.44 -16.40 -17.68
N VAL A 410 -15.26 -17.07 -18.46
CA VAL A 410 -14.92 -18.36 -19.14
C VAL A 410 -13.65 -18.24 -20.00
N LYS A 411 -13.36 -17.05 -20.54
CA LYS A 411 -12.15 -16.78 -21.35
C LYS A 411 -10.89 -16.58 -20.52
N SER A 412 -10.99 -16.53 -19.20
CA SER A 412 -9.84 -16.33 -18.31
C SER A 412 -9.08 -17.64 -18.15
N LYS A 413 -7.75 -17.57 -18.23
CA LYS A 413 -6.89 -18.69 -17.82
C LYS A 413 -6.99 -18.84 -16.30
N GLY A 414 -7.13 -20.07 -15.82
CA GLY A 414 -6.97 -20.40 -14.41
C GLY A 414 -5.52 -20.18 -13.96
N TRP A 415 -5.33 -20.12 -12.66
CA TRP A 415 -4.02 -20.09 -12.03
C TRP A 415 -3.52 -21.50 -11.73
N ARG A 416 -2.21 -21.63 -11.54
CA ARG A 416 -1.63 -22.91 -11.10
C ARG A 416 -2.12 -23.19 -9.67
N GLU A 417 -2.61 -24.38 -9.43
CA GLU A 417 -2.76 -24.87 -8.06
C GLU A 417 -1.39 -25.15 -7.49
N THR A 418 -1.08 -24.55 -6.36
CA THR A 418 0.14 -24.78 -5.62
C THR A 418 -0.21 -25.38 -4.26
N SER A 419 0.66 -26.25 -3.75
CA SER A 419 0.53 -26.79 -2.40
C SER A 419 0.58 -25.66 -1.38
N ASP A 420 -0.17 -25.80 -0.31
CA ASP A 420 -0.24 -24.91 0.85
C ASP A 420 -0.20 -23.39 0.56
N MET A 421 -1.33 -22.87 0.11
CA MET A 421 -1.51 -21.45 -0.23
C MET A 421 -1.39 -20.50 0.97
N ARG A 422 -1.32 -20.99 2.21
CA ARG A 422 -1.17 -20.17 3.43
C ARG A 422 0.29 -19.93 3.81
N VAL A 423 1.19 -20.76 3.32
CA VAL A 423 2.62 -20.61 3.59
C VAL A 423 3.22 -19.53 2.72
N PHE A 424 4.11 -18.72 3.31
CA PHE A 424 4.92 -17.75 2.58
C PHE A 424 5.97 -18.47 1.74
N ASP A 425 5.71 -18.58 0.45
CA ASP A 425 6.55 -19.27 -0.50
C ASP A 425 6.72 -18.44 -1.78
N PRO A 426 7.77 -17.64 -1.88
CA PRO A 426 8.06 -16.86 -3.08
C PRO A 426 8.31 -17.68 -4.33
N ASP A 427 8.76 -18.92 -4.20
CA ASP A 427 9.11 -19.77 -5.35
C ASP A 427 7.89 -20.10 -6.23
N ARG A 428 6.66 -19.99 -5.68
CA ARG A 428 5.43 -20.16 -6.46
C ARG A 428 5.26 -19.15 -7.62
N TRP A 429 5.93 -17.99 -7.54
CA TRP A 429 5.91 -16.94 -8.56
C TRP A 429 6.99 -17.11 -9.63
N LEU A 430 7.81 -18.12 -9.51
CA LEU A 430 8.93 -18.36 -10.41
C LEU A 430 8.61 -19.45 -11.43
N VAL A 431 9.10 -19.25 -12.64
CA VAL A 431 9.03 -20.23 -13.73
C VAL A 431 10.42 -20.46 -14.30
N HIS A 432 10.70 -21.72 -14.60
CA HIS A 432 11.94 -22.11 -15.26
C HIS A 432 11.72 -22.12 -16.76
N LYS A 433 12.57 -21.43 -17.52
CA LYS A 433 12.56 -21.52 -18.98
C LYS A 433 12.94 -22.91 -19.44
N ALA A 434 12.02 -23.58 -20.12
CA ALA A 434 12.31 -24.86 -20.72
C ALA A 434 13.37 -24.71 -21.82
N GLY A 435 14.47 -25.49 -21.73
CA GLY A 435 15.53 -25.55 -22.74
C GLY A 435 16.68 -24.55 -22.59
N ALA A 436 16.75 -23.74 -21.54
CA ALA A 436 17.93 -22.93 -21.24
C ALA A 436 19.05 -23.81 -20.67
N ALA A 437 20.28 -23.65 -21.15
CA ALA A 437 21.46 -24.40 -20.72
C ALA A 437 21.86 -24.16 -19.26
N VAL A 438 21.46 -23.01 -18.70
CA VAL A 438 21.44 -22.65 -17.27
C VAL A 438 20.00 -22.36 -16.96
N ALA A 439 19.46 -22.87 -15.84
CA ALA A 439 18.08 -22.67 -15.42
C ALA A 439 17.79 -21.17 -15.24
N GLU A 440 17.43 -20.49 -16.33
CA GLU A 440 17.01 -19.10 -16.30
C GLU A 440 15.64 -19.04 -15.62
N VAL A 441 15.59 -18.41 -14.45
CA VAL A 441 14.38 -18.25 -13.64
C VAL A 441 13.75 -16.92 -13.96
N GLU A 442 12.47 -16.94 -14.35
CA GLU A 442 11.68 -15.73 -14.61
C GLU A 442 10.57 -15.60 -13.57
N PHE A 443 10.20 -14.35 -13.31
CA PHE A 443 9.06 -14.02 -12.48
C PHE A 443 7.78 -14.00 -13.35
N ASP A 444 6.73 -14.71 -12.89
CA ASP A 444 5.41 -14.73 -13.51
C ASP A 444 4.38 -14.07 -12.61
N ALA A 445 4.01 -12.84 -12.91
CA ALA A 445 3.00 -12.06 -12.18
C ALA A 445 1.58 -12.69 -12.19
N ASN A 446 1.36 -13.70 -13.02
CA ASN A 446 0.09 -14.41 -13.15
C ASN A 446 0.14 -15.85 -12.63
N ALA A 447 1.21 -16.23 -11.94
CA ALA A 447 1.39 -17.60 -11.46
C ALA A 447 0.29 -18.04 -10.50
N VAL A 448 -0.13 -17.15 -9.61
CA VAL A 448 -1.21 -17.36 -8.63
C VAL A 448 -2.11 -16.11 -8.55
N PRO A 449 -3.36 -16.25 -8.05
CA PRO A 449 -4.26 -15.12 -7.93
C PRO A 449 -3.81 -14.12 -6.87
N GLN A 450 -3.87 -12.83 -7.20
CA GLN A 450 -3.53 -11.72 -6.30
C GLN A 450 -4.35 -10.48 -6.66
N ILE A 451 -4.96 -9.82 -5.67
CA ILE A 451 -5.80 -8.63 -5.86
C ILE A 451 -5.47 -7.47 -4.90
N ALA A 452 -4.29 -7.45 -4.29
CA ALA A 452 -3.91 -6.43 -3.29
C ALA A 452 -4.04 -4.99 -3.82
N PHE A 453 -3.68 -4.75 -5.08
CA PHE A 453 -3.85 -3.45 -5.73
C PHE A 453 -5.22 -3.27 -6.42
N GLY A 454 -6.14 -4.21 -6.27
CA GLY A 454 -7.32 -4.29 -7.13
C GLY A 454 -6.93 -4.39 -8.61
N MET A 455 -7.94 -4.42 -9.50
CA MET A 455 -7.69 -4.63 -10.92
C MET A 455 -8.56 -3.72 -11.80
N GLY A 456 -8.19 -3.62 -13.09
CA GLY A 456 -8.92 -2.88 -14.09
C GLY A 456 -8.90 -1.36 -13.89
N PRO A 457 -9.88 -0.63 -14.42
CA PRO A 457 -9.91 0.85 -14.39
C PRO A 457 -9.91 1.46 -12.98
N ARG A 458 -10.27 0.68 -11.98
CA ARG A 458 -10.35 1.11 -10.58
C ARG A 458 -9.25 0.49 -9.70
N SER A 459 -8.20 -0.07 -10.32
CA SER A 459 -7.00 -0.52 -9.62
C SER A 459 -6.27 0.65 -8.93
N CYS A 460 -5.36 0.32 -8.02
CA CYS A 460 -4.51 1.32 -7.37
C CYS A 460 -3.74 2.12 -8.42
N TRP A 461 -3.87 3.44 -8.35
CA TRP A 461 -3.20 4.33 -9.27
C TRP A 461 -1.69 4.40 -8.99
N GLY A 462 -1.31 4.41 -7.72
CA GLY A 462 0.09 4.49 -7.27
C GLY A 462 0.87 3.17 -7.38
N ARG A 463 0.31 2.10 -7.96
CA ARG A 463 0.93 0.77 -7.98
C ARG A 463 2.39 0.79 -8.44
N ARG A 464 2.70 1.50 -9.53
CA ARG A 464 4.08 1.54 -10.07
C ARG A 464 5.06 2.20 -9.10
N MET A 465 4.64 3.28 -8.47
CA MET A 465 5.45 3.99 -7.47
C MET A 465 5.64 3.13 -6.22
N ALA A 466 4.58 2.48 -5.74
CA ALA A 466 4.67 1.58 -4.59
C ALA A 466 5.68 0.44 -4.84
N TYR A 467 5.66 -0.19 -6.01
CA TYR A 467 6.67 -1.21 -6.33
C TYR A 467 8.09 -0.65 -6.40
N LEU A 468 8.29 0.56 -6.92
CA LEU A 468 9.60 1.19 -6.93
C LEU A 468 10.11 1.40 -5.49
N GLU A 469 9.29 1.96 -4.62
CA GLU A 469 9.62 2.18 -3.21
C GLU A 469 9.89 0.86 -2.47
N LEU A 470 9.00 -0.13 -2.60
CA LEU A 470 9.16 -1.45 -1.99
C LEU A 470 10.47 -2.11 -2.41
N ARG A 471 10.79 -2.10 -3.71
CA ARG A 471 12.05 -2.65 -4.23
C ARG A 471 13.26 -1.94 -3.63
N LEU A 472 13.30 -0.62 -3.66
CA LEU A 472 14.42 0.17 -3.15
C LEU A 472 14.66 -0.11 -1.66
N VAL A 473 13.61 -0.03 -0.84
CA VAL A 473 13.74 -0.23 0.61
C VAL A 473 14.15 -1.66 0.93
N VAL A 474 13.51 -2.67 0.33
CA VAL A 474 13.85 -4.09 0.60
C VAL A 474 15.26 -4.42 0.13
N CYS A 475 15.66 -3.96 -1.08
CA CYS A 475 17.03 -4.14 -1.57
C CYS A 475 18.06 -3.53 -0.61
N LEU A 476 17.88 -2.27 -0.24
CA LEU A 476 18.84 -1.55 0.60
C LEU A 476 18.90 -2.15 2.02
N VAL A 477 17.78 -2.56 2.59
CA VAL A 477 17.75 -3.20 3.92
C VAL A 477 18.46 -4.56 3.89
N VAL A 478 18.13 -5.44 2.93
CA VAL A 478 18.76 -6.78 2.81
C VAL A 478 20.24 -6.68 2.43
N TRP A 479 20.64 -5.62 1.73
CA TRP A 479 22.05 -5.35 1.39
C TRP A 479 22.87 -4.94 2.61
N ASN A 480 22.33 -4.04 3.44
CA ASN A 480 23.08 -3.42 4.54
C ASN A 480 22.94 -4.15 5.88
N PHE A 481 21.92 -5.00 6.06
CA PHE A 481 21.65 -5.66 7.32
C PHE A 481 21.41 -7.17 7.17
N ASP A 482 21.81 -7.92 8.20
CA ASP A 482 21.22 -9.21 8.51
C ASP A 482 20.04 -8.99 9.45
N LEU A 483 18.87 -9.45 9.06
CA LEU A 483 17.67 -9.47 9.91
C LEU A 483 17.72 -10.78 10.70
N LEU A 484 18.06 -10.68 11.97
CA LEU A 484 18.25 -11.83 12.83
C LEU A 484 16.92 -12.25 13.49
N ASP A 485 16.81 -13.52 13.85
CA ASP A 485 15.66 -14.02 14.60
C ASP A 485 15.43 -13.21 15.87
N VAL A 486 14.19 -12.97 16.20
CA VAL A 486 13.74 -12.35 17.45
C VAL A 486 13.10 -13.39 18.37
N SER A 487 12.94 -13.07 19.65
CA SER A 487 12.28 -13.98 20.58
C SER A 487 10.84 -14.30 20.14
N PRO A 488 10.30 -15.50 20.48
CA PRO A 488 8.94 -15.88 20.08
C PRO A 488 7.87 -14.85 20.47
N GLU A 489 8.04 -14.16 21.61
CA GLU A 489 7.11 -13.13 22.09
C GLU A 489 7.13 -11.85 21.22
N LEU A 490 8.19 -11.63 20.45
CA LEU A 490 8.33 -10.52 19.52
C LEU A 490 8.04 -10.92 18.07
N ALA A 491 8.13 -12.23 17.76
CA ALA A 491 8.05 -12.75 16.40
C ALA A 491 6.63 -12.83 15.84
N ASP A 492 5.59 -12.86 16.70
CA ASP A 492 4.19 -13.01 16.27
C ASP A 492 3.40 -11.73 16.53
N PRO A 493 3.42 -10.77 15.61
CA PRO A 493 2.70 -9.53 15.77
C PRO A 493 1.20 -9.79 15.70
N LYS A 494 0.45 -9.23 16.64
CA LYS A 494 -0.97 -9.03 16.43
C LYS A 494 -1.17 -8.15 15.22
N ALA A 495 -2.24 -8.37 14.49
CA ALA A 495 -2.55 -7.59 13.30
C ALA A 495 -4.03 -7.25 13.25
N SER A 496 -4.37 -6.18 12.57
CA SER A 496 -5.75 -5.73 12.39
C SER A 496 -6.07 -5.44 10.94
N TYR A 497 -7.30 -5.77 10.52
CA TYR A 497 -7.82 -5.45 9.21
C TYR A 497 -8.54 -4.10 9.22
N GLY A 498 -8.06 -3.18 8.38
CA GLY A 498 -8.72 -1.95 8.01
C GLY A 498 -8.71 -1.83 6.47
N ILE A 499 -8.25 -0.69 5.96
CA ILE A 499 -7.94 -0.54 4.52
C ILE A 499 -6.77 -1.44 4.12
N VAL A 500 -5.85 -1.67 5.05
CA VAL A 500 -4.72 -2.61 4.95
C VAL A 500 -4.79 -3.63 6.08
N HIS A 501 -4.11 -4.74 5.94
CA HIS A 501 -3.86 -5.70 7.01
C HIS A 501 -2.57 -5.33 7.72
N ARG A 502 -2.66 -4.51 8.77
CA ARG A 502 -1.51 -3.93 9.47
C ARG A 502 -1.08 -4.78 10.66
N ALA A 503 0.20 -5.09 10.73
CA ALA A 503 0.82 -5.61 11.94
C ALA A 503 0.91 -4.51 13.01
N ASP A 504 0.50 -4.81 14.25
CA ASP A 504 0.56 -3.85 15.35
C ASP A 504 1.99 -3.50 15.75
N GLN A 505 2.94 -4.42 15.51
CA GLN A 505 4.36 -4.31 15.83
C GLN A 505 5.21 -5.01 14.76
N CYS A 506 6.37 -4.43 14.46
CA CYS A 506 7.39 -5.04 13.60
C CYS A 506 8.74 -4.94 14.31
N TYR A 507 9.08 -5.95 15.11
CA TYR A 507 10.36 -6.00 15.79
C TYR A 507 11.44 -6.57 14.89
N LEU A 508 12.51 -5.82 14.71
CA LEU A 508 13.70 -6.27 14.00
C LEU A 508 14.90 -6.27 14.96
N ARG A 509 15.70 -7.33 14.84
CA ARG A 509 17.03 -7.43 15.42
C ARG A 509 18.03 -7.38 14.29
N LEU A 510 18.68 -6.24 14.13
CA LEU A 510 19.54 -5.95 13.00
C LEU A 510 21.02 -6.14 13.36
N ARG A 511 21.78 -6.67 12.40
CA ARG A 511 23.25 -6.68 12.42
C ARG A 511 23.75 -6.02 11.15
N GLY A 512 24.46 -4.90 11.28
CA GLY A 512 25.05 -4.20 10.14
C GLY A 512 26.08 -5.10 9.41
N ARG A 513 26.00 -5.10 8.10
CA ARG A 513 26.99 -5.75 7.23
C ARG A 513 27.94 -4.65 6.79
N ARG A 514 29.21 -4.74 7.15
CA ARG A 514 30.25 -3.72 6.89
C ARG A 514 30.39 -3.41 5.40
N THR A 515 29.52 -2.56 4.86
CA THR A 515 29.51 -2.09 3.46
C THR A 515 29.52 -0.57 3.34
N LEU A 516 29.49 0.15 4.46
CA LEU A 516 29.62 1.62 4.52
C LEU A 516 30.83 2.03 5.34
#